data_b25fa0979f991d764bc949d759e297f2
#
_entry.id   b25fa0979f991d764bc949d759e297f2
#
_cell.length_a   1.000
_cell.length_b   1.000
_cell.length_c   1.000
_cell.angle_alpha   90.00
_cell.angle_beta   90.00
_cell.angle_gamma   90.00
#
_symmetry.space_group_name_H-M   'P 1'
#
loop_
_entity.id
_entity.type
_entity.pdbx_description
1 polymer ?
#
loop_
_entity_poly.entity_id
_entity_poly.type
_entity_poly.pdbx_seq_one_letter_code
_entity_poly.pdbx_strand_id
1 'polypeptide(L)'
;LTPFSYGITNMHIMVTNDDGIHAPGILALAEALLELGTVTVVAPDRERSAAGHSLTLHAPLRVFELREGFYAVDGTPTDCVNMGIHNLLPVRPDLVVSGINHGPNLGDDITYSGTVAAAMEANLMGIPAIAVSLSTYERHGHFDAAAEVAVRVARQVLTNGLPADTFLNVNIPDCPANEMQPPLITRQGTRSFIGKIVDKTDPRGRKYYWIGSEEPEFNDEPGTDFHALNRRHVSITPLHLDLTNYESIKILSGWNL
;
A
#
# COMPACT_ATOMS: atom_id res chain seq x y z
N LEU A 1 22.30 27.49 -19.05
CA LEU A 1 22.53 26.17 -18.48
C LEU A 1 21.22 25.40 -18.58
N THR A 2 21.05 24.60 -19.61
CA THR A 2 19.94 23.68 -19.82
C THR A 2 20.01 22.58 -18.75
N PRO A 3 18.90 22.25 -18.06
CA PRO A 3 18.90 21.09 -17.17
C PRO A 3 19.04 19.83 -18.03
N PHE A 4 20.03 19.02 -17.71
CA PHE A 4 20.18 17.68 -18.26
C PHE A 4 18.96 16.87 -17.85
N SER A 5 18.10 16.53 -18.81
CA SER A 5 17.13 15.45 -18.64
C SER A 5 17.92 14.14 -18.70
N TYR A 6 18.37 13.66 -17.56
CA TYR A 6 18.72 12.26 -17.43
C TYR A 6 17.43 11.47 -17.60
N GLY A 7 17.30 10.79 -18.73
CA GLY A 7 16.19 9.89 -18.98
C GLY A 7 16.15 8.81 -17.90
N ILE A 8 15.03 8.71 -17.19
CA ILE A 8 14.72 7.65 -16.24
C ILE A 8 14.41 6.38 -17.05
N THR A 9 15.41 5.78 -17.71
CA THR A 9 15.17 4.68 -18.65
C THR A 9 15.78 3.35 -18.25
N ASN A 10 16.24 3.22 -16.99
CA ASN A 10 16.87 1.96 -16.56
C ASN A 10 16.60 1.65 -15.07
N MET A 11 15.46 2.09 -14.53
CA MET A 11 15.07 1.80 -13.16
C MET A 11 14.48 0.39 -13.08
N HIS A 12 14.73 -0.30 -11.97
CA HIS A 12 14.11 -1.57 -11.67
C HIS A 12 13.06 -1.38 -10.60
N ILE A 13 11.80 -1.63 -10.93
CA ILE A 13 10.65 -1.43 -10.05
C ILE A 13 10.06 -2.79 -9.68
N MET A 14 9.93 -3.04 -8.40
CA MET A 14 9.17 -4.19 -7.91
C MET A 14 7.74 -3.78 -7.61
N VAL A 15 6.77 -4.58 -8.09
CA VAL A 15 5.34 -4.39 -7.83
C VAL A 15 4.81 -5.56 -7.02
N THR A 16 4.01 -5.26 -6.00
CA THR A 16 3.31 -6.25 -5.16
C THR A 16 1.91 -5.75 -4.78
N ASN A 17 1.11 -6.53 -4.06
CA ASN A 17 -0.19 -6.15 -3.52
C ASN A 17 -0.65 -7.15 -2.43
N ASP A 18 -1.87 -7.00 -1.92
CA ASP A 18 -2.56 -7.98 -1.08
C ASP A 18 -3.85 -8.57 -1.71
N ASP A 19 -4.35 -7.97 -2.80
CA ASP A 19 -5.48 -8.50 -3.56
C ASP A 19 -5.14 -9.76 -4.39
N GLY A 20 -3.85 -10.07 -4.52
CA GLY A 20 -3.32 -11.20 -5.29
C GLY A 20 -2.88 -10.83 -6.70
N ILE A 21 -2.00 -11.68 -7.27
CA ILE A 21 -1.29 -11.42 -8.54
C ILE A 21 -2.20 -11.26 -9.77
N HIS A 22 -3.44 -11.75 -9.70
CA HIS A 22 -4.42 -11.67 -10.78
C HIS A 22 -5.40 -10.49 -10.64
N ALA A 23 -5.27 -9.69 -9.59
CA ALA A 23 -6.15 -8.55 -9.35
C ALA A 23 -5.99 -7.47 -10.44
N PRO A 24 -7.07 -6.78 -10.85
CA PRO A 24 -7.00 -5.76 -11.89
C PRO A 24 -6.06 -4.60 -11.51
N GLY A 25 -6.01 -4.23 -10.23
CA GLY A 25 -5.18 -3.13 -9.76
C GLY A 25 -3.68 -3.36 -9.95
N ILE A 26 -3.16 -4.56 -9.64
CA ILE A 26 -1.73 -4.85 -9.82
C ILE A 26 -1.35 -4.94 -11.30
N LEU A 27 -2.25 -5.44 -12.15
CA LEU A 27 -2.01 -5.54 -13.58
C LEU A 27 -1.95 -4.15 -14.23
N ALA A 28 -2.90 -3.27 -13.92
CA ALA A 28 -2.89 -1.88 -14.38
C ALA A 28 -1.64 -1.12 -13.90
N LEU A 29 -1.27 -1.30 -12.63
CA LEU A 29 -0.09 -0.68 -12.04
C LEU A 29 1.20 -1.14 -12.73
N ALA A 30 1.36 -2.46 -12.91
CA ALA A 30 2.56 -3.03 -13.52
C ALA A 30 2.74 -2.56 -14.97
N GLU A 31 1.65 -2.52 -15.75
CA GLU A 31 1.67 -2.03 -17.13
C GLU A 31 2.05 -0.56 -17.21
N ALA A 32 1.44 0.29 -16.38
CA ALA A 32 1.71 1.72 -16.39
C ALA A 32 3.15 2.05 -15.97
N LEU A 33 3.71 1.34 -14.99
CA LEU A 33 5.07 1.57 -14.49
C LEU A 33 6.17 1.19 -15.49
N LEU A 34 5.87 0.42 -16.56
CA LEU A 34 6.82 0.11 -17.63
C LEU A 34 7.38 1.36 -18.31
N GLU A 35 6.68 2.49 -18.26
CA GLU A 35 7.20 3.76 -18.79
C GLU A 35 8.41 4.32 -18.00
N LEU A 36 8.62 3.85 -16.75
CA LEU A 36 9.71 4.28 -15.88
C LEU A 36 10.91 3.33 -15.89
N GLY A 37 10.73 2.09 -16.33
CA GLY A 37 11.81 1.10 -16.34
C GLY A 37 11.34 -0.34 -16.43
N THR A 38 12.18 -1.25 -15.97
CA THR A 38 11.85 -2.68 -15.90
C THR A 38 10.97 -2.95 -14.68
N VAL A 39 9.89 -3.68 -14.88
CA VAL A 39 8.95 -4.04 -13.81
C VAL A 39 9.00 -5.54 -13.53
N THR A 40 9.16 -5.93 -12.27
CA THR A 40 9.00 -7.29 -11.80
C THR A 40 7.85 -7.34 -10.78
N VAL A 41 6.91 -8.24 -11.00
CA VAL A 41 5.76 -8.46 -10.12
C VAL A 41 6.03 -9.66 -9.22
N VAL A 42 5.97 -9.46 -7.90
CA VAL A 42 6.04 -10.53 -6.91
C VAL A 42 4.88 -10.31 -5.94
N ALA A 43 3.86 -11.14 -6.02
CA ALA A 43 2.61 -10.92 -5.29
C ALA A 43 2.01 -12.23 -4.76
N PRO A 44 1.12 -12.17 -3.77
CA PRO A 44 0.42 -13.34 -3.28
C PRO A 44 -0.35 -14.08 -4.39
N ASP A 45 -0.40 -15.40 -4.32
CA ASP A 45 -1.14 -16.28 -5.24
C ASP A 45 -2.67 -16.04 -5.22
N ARG A 46 -3.16 -15.43 -4.15
CA ARG A 46 -4.58 -15.13 -3.88
C ARG A 46 -4.68 -13.92 -2.96
N GLU A 47 -5.89 -13.44 -2.75
CA GLU A 47 -6.19 -12.38 -1.79
C GLU A 47 -5.71 -12.70 -0.38
N ARG A 48 -5.06 -11.72 0.26
CA ARG A 48 -4.50 -11.75 1.61
C ARG A 48 -4.92 -10.51 2.42
N SER A 49 -6.16 -10.08 2.26
CA SER A 49 -6.70 -8.91 2.96
C SER A 49 -6.55 -9.03 4.48
N ALA A 50 -6.31 -7.90 5.14
CA ALA A 50 -6.09 -7.80 6.59
C ALA A 50 -4.94 -8.66 7.14
N ALA A 51 -3.94 -8.99 6.31
CA ALA A 51 -2.76 -9.74 6.75
C ALA A 51 -1.85 -8.90 7.67
N GLY A 52 -1.94 -7.58 7.60
CA GLY A 52 -1.06 -6.67 8.33
C GLY A 52 0.42 -6.90 7.98
N HIS A 53 1.32 -6.42 8.84
CA HIS A 53 2.76 -6.59 8.67
C HIS A 53 3.23 -7.92 9.29
N SER A 54 2.96 -9.04 8.62
CA SER A 54 3.27 -10.38 9.12
C SER A 54 4.14 -11.19 8.17
N LEU A 55 5.10 -11.94 8.74
CA LEU A 55 6.00 -12.87 8.04
C LEU A 55 5.56 -14.32 8.30
N THR A 56 5.66 -15.17 7.28
CA THR A 56 5.44 -16.61 7.38
C THR A 56 6.71 -17.32 7.84
N LEU A 57 6.85 -17.52 9.17
CA LEU A 57 8.04 -18.13 9.77
C LEU A 57 7.88 -19.64 10.08
N HIS A 58 6.67 -20.17 10.04
CA HIS A 58 6.37 -21.54 10.49
C HIS A 58 6.01 -22.50 9.35
N ALA A 59 6.03 -22.04 8.10
CA ALA A 59 5.76 -22.84 6.92
C ALA A 59 6.72 -22.46 5.80
N PRO A 60 7.04 -23.42 4.89
CA PRO A 60 7.81 -23.07 3.70
C PRO A 60 6.94 -22.26 2.73
N LEU A 61 7.54 -21.27 2.08
CA LEU A 61 6.92 -20.51 1.00
C LEU A 61 7.20 -21.18 -0.34
N ARG A 62 6.22 -21.17 -1.22
CA ARG A 62 6.36 -21.63 -2.62
C ARG A 62 6.20 -20.47 -3.55
N VAL A 63 7.02 -20.48 -4.60
CA VAL A 63 7.00 -19.47 -5.66
C VAL A 63 6.67 -20.16 -6.98
N PHE A 64 5.76 -19.55 -7.74
CA PHE A 64 5.36 -19.99 -9.05
C PHE A 64 5.63 -18.86 -10.04
N GLU A 65 6.53 -19.07 -10.99
CA GLU A 65 6.72 -18.15 -12.11
C GLU A 65 5.58 -18.37 -13.11
N LEU A 66 4.69 -17.41 -13.23
CA LEU A 66 3.54 -17.46 -14.15
C LEU A 66 3.94 -17.08 -15.58
N ARG A 67 4.86 -16.15 -15.70
CA ARG A 67 5.53 -15.70 -16.92
C ARG A 67 6.78 -14.92 -16.50
N GLU A 68 7.64 -14.61 -17.45
CA GLU A 68 8.84 -13.80 -17.19
C GLU A 68 8.52 -12.52 -16.40
N GLY A 69 9.17 -12.35 -15.26
CA GLY A 69 8.99 -11.21 -14.38
C GLY A 69 7.70 -11.19 -13.57
N PHE A 70 6.91 -12.29 -13.55
CA PHE A 70 5.68 -12.40 -12.73
C PHE A 70 5.72 -13.65 -11.84
N TYR A 71 5.85 -13.44 -10.53
CA TYR A 71 6.01 -14.48 -9.52
C TYR A 71 4.86 -14.46 -8.52
N ALA A 72 4.11 -15.56 -8.44
CA ALA A 72 3.09 -15.77 -7.41
C ALA A 72 3.71 -16.48 -6.21
N VAL A 73 3.44 -15.98 -5.00
CA VAL A 73 3.92 -16.56 -3.74
C VAL A 73 2.74 -16.99 -2.88
N ASP A 74 2.81 -18.15 -2.24
CA ASP A 74 1.76 -18.64 -1.32
C ASP A 74 1.85 -18.00 0.08
N GLY A 75 2.38 -16.79 0.16
CA GLY A 75 2.66 -15.99 1.35
C GLY A 75 1.85 -14.72 1.49
N THR A 76 2.25 -13.91 2.46
CA THR A 76 1.73 -12.54 2.69
C THR A 76 2.38 -11.54 1.73
N PRO A 77 1.86 -10.30 1.61
CA PRO A 77 2.54 -9.23 0.88
C PRO A 77 3.95 -8.95 1.39
N THR A 78 4.16 -9.00 2.71
CA THR A 78 5.47 -8.88 3.37
C THR A 78 6.43 -9.99 2.92
N ASP A 79 5.95 -11.25 2.86
CA ASP A 79 6.73 -12.38 2.34
C ASP A 79 7.12 -12.16 0.88
N CYS A 80 6.20 -11.62 0.06
CA CYS A 80 6.47 -11.33 -1.35
C CYS A 80 7.59 -10.30 -1.52
N VAL A 81 7.62 -9.26 -0.70
CA VAL A 81 8.70 -8.26 -0.71
C VAL A 81 10.03 -8.90 -0.32
N ASN A 82 10.05 -9.70 0.74
CA ASN A 82 11.24 -10.42 1.19
C ASN A 82 11.77 -11.36 0.10
N MET A 83 10.90 -12.21 -0.45
CA MET A 83 11.27 -13.15 -1.50
C MET A 83 11.74 -12.43 -2.77
N GLY A 84 11.06 -11.35 -3.14
CA GLY A 84 11.44 -10.54 -4.28
C GLY A 84 12.86 -10.02 -4.14
N ILE A 85 13.12 -9.25 -3.09
CA ILE A 85 14.39 -8.53 -2.89
C ILE A 85 15.58 -9.48 -2.66
N HIS A 86 15.39 -10.53 -1.90
CA HIS A 86 16.49 -11.42 -1.50
C HIS A 86 16.75 -12.58 -2.44
N ASN A 87 15.76 -12.97 -3.27
CA ASN A 87 15.88 -14.23 -4.03
C ASN A 87 15.44 -14.18 -5.50
N LEU A 88 14.38 -13.43 -5.84
CA LEU A 88 13.77 -13.52 -7.16
C LEU A 88 14.25 -12.44 -8.13
N LEU A 89 14.52 -11.23 -7.65
CA LEU A 89 14.98 -10.15 -8.50
C LEU A 89 16.48 -10.30 -8.81
N PRO A 90 16.90 -10.09 -10.08
CA PRO A 90 18.31 -10.17 -10.47
C PRO A 90 19.17 -9.05 -9.90
N VAL A 91 18.53 -7.90 -9.58
CA VAL A 91 19.16 -6.74 -8.97
C VAL A 91 18.21 -6.14 -7.94
N ARG A 92 18.78 -5.43 -6.97
CA ARG A 92 17.98 -4.68 -5.97
C ARG A 92 17.10 -3.65 -6.68
N PRO A 93 15.80 -3.56 -6.38
CA PRO A 93 14.92 -2.59 -7.01
C PRO A 93 15.23 -1.17 -6.52
N ASP A 94 15.04 -0.18 -7.40
CA ASP A 94 15.14 1.24 -7.08
C ASP A 94 13.88 1.76 -6.38
N LEU A 95 12.76 1.06 -6.56
CA LEU A 95 11.47 1.39 -5.97
C LEU A 95 10.61 0.13 -5.79
N VAL A 96 9.88 0.06 -4.70
CA VAL A 96 8.79 -0.90 -4.50
C VAL A 96 7.45 -0.15 -4.52
N VAL A 97 6.51 -0.60 -5.35
CA VAL A 97 5.15 -0.07 -5.38
C VAL A 97 4.17 -1.19 -5.04
N SER A 98 3.45 -1.02 -3.95
CA SER A 98 2.42 -1.96 -3.49
C SER A 98 1.05 -1.45 -3.87
N GLY A 99 0.28 -2.23 -4.61
CA GLY A 99 -1.09 -1.88 -5.04
C GLY A 99 -1.38 -2.32 -6.48
N ILE A 100 -2.38 -1.72 -7.14
CA ILE A 100 -3.36 -0.78 -6.58
C ILE A 100 -4.40 -1.55 -5.78
N ASN A 101 -4.52 -1.28 -4.49
CA ASN A 101 -5.49 -1.93 -3.62
C ASN A 101 -6.91 -1.57 -4.01
N HIS A 102 -7.80 -2.55 -3.94
CA HIS A 102 -9.25 -2.36 -4.08
C HIS A 102 -9.85 -1.95 -2.72
N GLY A 103 -10.04 -0.66 -2.53
CA GLY A 103 -10.46 -0.03 -1.28
C GLY A 103 -9.38 0.89 -0.70
N PRO A 104 -9.79 1.93 0.04
CA PRO A 104 -8.84 2.88 0.63
C PRO A 104 -8.12 2.29 1.85
N ASN A 105 -6.93 2.78 2.11
CA ASN A 105 -6.17 2.51 3.34
C ASN A 105 -5.95 3.85 4.06
N LEU A 106 -6.83 4.19 5.00
CA LEU A 106 -6.92 5.50 5.64
C LEU A 106 -6.79 5.40 7.15
N GLY A 107 -6.27 6.46 7.76
CA GLY A 107 -6.25 6.59 9.21
C GLY A 107 -5.66 5.36 9.90
N ASP A 108 -6.31 4.89 10.95
CA ASP A 108 -5.86 3.74 11.74
C ASP A 108 -5.90 2.41 10.97
N ASP A 109 -6.67 2.31 9.88
CA ASP A 109 -6.81 1.08 9.08
C ASP A 109 -5.51 0.69 8.39
N ILE A 110 -4.56 1.62 8.22
CA ILE A 110 -3.21 1.33 7.68
C ILE A 110 -2.51 0.22 8.46
N THR A 111 -2.79 0.08 9.76
CA THR A 111 -2.16 -0.93 10.63
C THR A 111 -2.56 -2.37 10.29
N TYR A 112 -3.68 -2.55 9.61
CA TYR A 112 -4.20 -3.85 9.16
C TYR A 112 -3.93 -4.11 7.68
N SER A 113 -3.52 -3.10 6.92
CA SER A 113 -3.36 -3.16 5.47
C SER A 113 -2.15 -4.00 5.05
N GLY A 114 -2.38 -5.01 4.22
CA GLY A 114 -1.31 -5.76 3.56
C GLY A 114 -0.57 -4.93 2.50
N THR A 115 -1.29 -4.05 1.80
CA THR A 115 -0.72 -3.12 0.82
C THR A 115 0.27 -2.16 1.48
N VAL A 116 -0.12 -1.54 2.61
CA VAL A 116 0.76 -0.63 3.36
C VAL A 116 1.92 -1.41 3.98
N ALA A 117 1.66 -2.61 4.51
CA ALA A 117 2.69 -3.47 5.11
C ALA A 117 3.80 -3.86 4.12
N ALA A 118 3.47 -4.12 2.86
CA ALA A 118 4.48 -4.39 1.84
C ALA A 118 5.40 -3.19 1.57
N ALA A 119 4.84 -1.98 1.48
CA ALA A 119 5.63 -0.76 1.34
C ALA A 119 6.49 -0.49 2.58
N MET A 120 5.95 -0.77 3.77
CA MET A 120 6.63 -0.72 5.05
C MET A 120 7.84 -1.66 5.09
N GLU A 121 7.69 -2.90 4.63
CA GLU A 121 8.77 -3.89 4.57
C GLU A 121 9.89 -3.45 3.64
N ALA A 122 9.56 -2.94 2.45
CA ALA A 122 10.54 -2.41 1.51
C ALA A 122 11.32 -1.24 2.12
N ASN A 123 10.63 -0.33 2.84
CA ASN A 123 11.26 0.78 3.54
C ASN A 123 12.22 0.30 4.65
N LEU A 124 11.84 -0.73 5.42
CA LEU A 124 12.74 -1.38 6.40
C LEU A 124 14.02 -1.92 5.77
N MET A 125 13.92 -2.37 4.53
CA MET A 125 15.09 -2.83 3.75
C MET A 125 15.84 -1.67 3.09
N GLY A 126 15.50 -0.40 3.37
CA GLY A 126 16.14 0.78 2.81
C GLY A 126 15.87 0.97 1.32
N ILE A 127 14.71 0.56 0.83
CA ILE A 127 14.25 0.78 -0.54
C ILE A 127 13.10 1.78 -0.50
N PRO A 128 13.12 2.84 -1.33
CA PRO A 128 11.98 3.74 -1.48
C PRO A 128 10.70 2.95 -1.77
N ALA A 129 9.59 3.31 -1.12
CA ALA A 129 8.37 2.54 -1.26
C ALA A 129 7.11 3.41 -1.28
N ILE A 130 6.10 2.94 -2.02
CA ILE A 130 4.80 3.58 -2.17
C ILE A 130 3.72 2.51 -2.02
N ALA A 131 2.76 2.72 -1.13
CA ALA A 131 1.49 2.00 -1.09
C ALA A 131 0.44 2.80 -1.87
N VAL A 132 -0.30 2.17 -2.76
CA VAL A 132 -1.31 2.81 -3.63
C VAL A 132 -2.65 2.11 -3.48
N SER A 133 -3.69 2.89 -3.21
CA SER A 133 -5.05 2.40 -2.99
C SER A 133 -6.06 3.22 -3.79
N LEU A 134 -7.02 2.55 -4.41
CA LEU A 134 -8.16 3.18 -5.07
C LEU A 134 -9.37 3.14 -4.12
N SER A 135 -9.95 4.29 -3.82
CA SER A 135 -11.11 4.41 -2.92
C SER A 135 -12.39 3.96 -3.62
N THR A 136 -12.50 2.66 -3.87
CA THR A 136 -13.65 2.04 -4.49
C THR A 136 -14.14 0.86 -3.65
N TYR A 137 -15.45 0.67 -3.63
CA TYR A 137 -16.11 -0.55 -3.16
C TYR A 137 -16.85 -1.24 -4.30
N GLU A 138 -16.81 -0.64 -5.49
CA GLU A 138 -17.43 -1.15 -6.69
C GLU A 138 -16.52 -2.19 -7.38
N ARG A 139 -17.13 -3.19 -8.01
CA ARG A 139 -16.39 -4.24 -8.72
C ARG A 139 -15.47 -3.73 -9.83
N HIS A 140 -15.82 -2.59 -10.42
CA HIS A 140 -15.09 -1.97 -11.52
C HIS A 140 -14.74 -0.54 -11.14
N GLY A 141 -13.49 -0.34 -10.70
CA GLY A 141 -12.93 0.97 -10.37
C GLY A 141 -12.11 1.56 -11.52
N HIS A 142 -11.78 2.84 -11.42
CA HIS A 142 -10.93 3.57 -12.39
C HIS A 142 -9.45 3.26 -12.17
N PHE A 143 -9.06 1.98 -12.29
CA PHE A 143 -7.68 1.54 -12.05
C PHE A 143 -6.67 2.17 -13.01
N ASP A 144 -7.06 2.42 -14.28
CA ASP A 144 -6.18 3.08 -15.25
C ASP A 144 -5.84 4.51 -14.82
N ALA A 145 -6.85 5.27 -14.38
CA ALA A 145 -6.65 6.63 -13.87
C ALA A 145 -5.80 6.63 -12.57
N ALA A 146 -6.00 5.63 -11.71
CA ALA A 146 -5.21 5.46 -10.51
C ALA A 146 -3.74 5.07 -10.84
N ALA A 147 -3.52 4.24 -11.84
CA ALA A 147 -2.19 3.87 -12.30
C ALA A 147 -1.42 5.08 -12.86
N GLU A 148 -2.08 5.98 -13.62
CA GLU A 148 -1.47 7.24 -14.05
C GLU A 148 -1.01 8.12 -12.87
N VAL A 149 -1.81 8.18 -11.80
CA VAL A 149 -1.42 8.90 -10.56
C VAL A 149 -0.21 8.22 -9.92
N ALA A 150 -0.23 6.89 -9.79
CA ALA A 150 0.87 6.12 -9.21
C ALA A 150 2.18 6.33 -9.95
N VAL A 151 2.16 6.35 -11.29
CA VAL A 151 3.32 6.64 -12.14
C VAL A 151 3.88 8.04 -11.88
N ARG A 152 3.00 9.06 -11.78
CA ARG A 152 3.45 10.43 -11.46
C ARG A 152 4.13 10.50 -10.10
N VAL A 153 3.58 9.83 -9.07
CA VAL A 153 4.18 9.78 -7.73
C VAL A 153 5.50 9.01 -7.77
N ALA A 154 5.53 7.83 -8.41
CA ALA A 154 6.73 7.02 -8.57
C ALA A 154 7.88 7.79 -9.25
N ARG A 155 7.56 8.54 -10.31
CA ARG A 155 8.52 9.40 -11.01
C ARG A 155 9.10 10.47 -10.08
N GLN A 156 8.28 11.10 -9.23
CA GLN A 156 8.76 12.09 -8.26
C GLN A 156 9.68 11.44 -7.22
N VAL A 157 9.32 10.25 -6.71
CA VAL A 157 10.16 9.51 -5.75
C VAL A 157 11.49 9.11 -6.38
N LEU A 158 11.50 8.58 -7.59
CA LEU A 158 12.72 8.20 -8.30
C LEU A 158 13.63 9.40 -8.65
N THR A 159 13.04 10.57 -8.90
CA THR A 159 13.78 11.79 -9.25
C THR A 159 14.36 12.50 -8.04
N ASN A 160 13.57 12.62 -6.97
CA ASN A 160 13.90 13.49 -5.83
C ASN A 160 14.32 12.70 -4.57
N GLY A 161 14.07 11.38 -4.53
CA GLY A 161 14.18 10.57 -3.33
C GLY A 161 13.05 10.84 -2.33
N LEU A 162 13.09 10.12 -1.21
CA LEU A 162 12.27 10.36 -0.03
C LEU A 162 13.17 10.72 1.16
N PRO A 163 12.65 11.47 2.16
CA PRO A 163 13.35 11.60 3.44
C PRO A 163 13.69 10.22 4.03
N ALA A 164 14.74 10.15 4.84
CA ALA A 164 15.12 8.91 5.50
C ALA A 164 13.94 8.30 6.26
N ASP A 165 13.87 6.97 6.27
CA ASP A 165 12.85 6.18 6.97
C ASP A 165 11.40 6.53 6.60
N THR A 166 11.20 7.10 5.39
CA THR A 166 9.87 7.53 4.92
C THR A 166 9.43 6.68 3.74
N PHE A 167 8.18 6.24 3.76
CA PHE A 167 7.45 5.69 2.61
C PHE A 167 6.13 6.43 2.43
N LEU A 168 5.49 6.29 1.27
CA LEU A 168 4.26 7.00 0.97
C LEU A 168 3.05 6.08 0.99
N ASN A 169 1.96 6.53 1.62
CA ASN A 169 0.63 5.95 1.48
C ASN A 169 -0.21 6.88 0.60
N VAL A 170 -0.60 6.40 -0.58
CA VAL A 170 -1.31 7.17 -1.60
C VAL A 170 -2.71 6.61 -1.77
N ASN A 171 -3.72 7.42 -1.45
CA ASN A 171 -5.12 7.07 -1.66
C ASN A 171 -5.71 7.93 -2.78
N ILE A 172 -6.35 7.30 -3.75
CA ILE A 172 -6.83 7.90 -4.98
C ILE A 172 -8.35 7.79 -5.02
N PRO A 173 -9.09 8.89 -5.27
CA PRO A 173 -10.54 8.84 -5.39
C PRO A 173 -10.95 8.04 -6.64
N ASP A 174 -11.99 7.24 -6.53
CA ASP A 174 -12.53 6.47 -7.66
C ASP A 174 -13.39 7.36 -8.55
N CYS A 175 -12.75 8.06 -9.45
CA CYS A 175 -13.40 8.90 -10.46
C CYS A 175 -12.51 9.03 -11.71
N PRO A 176 -13.07 9.49 -12.84
CA PRO A 176 -12.28 9.82 -14.03
C PRO A 176 -11.17 10.83 -13.72
N ALA A 177 -10.03 10.72 -14.40
CA ALA A 177 -8.84 11.55 -14.14
C ALA A 177 -9.13 13.06 -14.21
N ASN A 178 -10.03 13.49 -15.09
CA ASN A 178 -10.43 14.91 -15.24
C ASN A 178 -11.33 15.43 -14.11
N GLU A 179 -11.84 14.58 -13.25
CA GLU A 179 -12.64 14.94 -12.07
C GLU A 179 -11.82 14.95 -10.78
N MET A 180 -10.60 14.39 -10.81
CA MET A 180 -9.70 14.40 -9.67
C MET A 180 -9.20 15.81 -9.39
N GLN A 181 -9.22 16.19 -8.12
CA GLN A 181 -8.62 17.43 -7.65
C GLN A 181 -7.09 17.25 -7.49
N PRO A 182 -6.30 18.34 -7.49
CA PRO A 182 -4.86 18.27 -7.31
C PRO A 182 -4.45 17.47 -6.06
N PRO A 183 -3.34 16.71 -6.11
CA PRO A 183 -2.84 15.97 -4.96
C PRO A 183 -2.53 16.86 -3.75
N LEU A 184 -2.80 16.36 -2.56
CA LEU A 184 -2.49 17.00 -1.29
C LEU A 184 -1.55 16.11 -0.46
N ILE A 185 -0.56 16.74 0.17
CA ILE A 185 0.21 16.09 1.24
C ILE A 185 -0.66 16.14 2.49
N THR A 186 -0.89 14.98 3.07
CA THR A 186 -1.85 14.79 4.16
C THR A 186 -1.18 14.17 5.38
N ARG A 187 -1.88 14.22 6.50
CA ARG A 187 -1.59 13.43 7.69
C ARG A 187 -2.62 12.31 7.83
N GLN A 188 -2.25 11.30 8.57
CA GLN A 188 -3.14 10.22 8.96
C GLN A 188 -4.37 10.76 9.71
N GLY A 189 -5.56 10.34 9.30
CA GLY A 189 -6.82 10.62 9.99
C GLY A 189 -7.05 9.68 11.18
N THR A 190 -8.14 9.89 11.89
CA THR A 190 -8.56 9.04 13.00
C THR A 190 -9.90 8.41 12.69
N ARG A 191 -10.01 7.12 12.93
CA ARG A 191 -11.27 6.39 12.80
C ARG A 191 -12.21 6.78 13.93
N SER A 192 -13.44 7.14 13.61
CA SER A 192 -14.46 7.55 14.60
C SER A 192 -15.25 6.36 15.16
N PHE A 193 -15.16 5.18 14.53
CA PHE A 193 -15.96 4.02 14.88
C PHE A 193 -15.19 2.70 14.86
N ILE A 194 -15.34 1.90 15.90
CA ILE A 194 -14.89 0.52 15.96
C ILE A 194 -16.04 -0.38 15.51
N GLY A 195 -15.85 -1.12 14.43
CA GLY A 195 -16.88 -1.95 13.81
C GLY A 195 -17.66 -2.85 14.78
N LYS A 196 -18.96 -3.00 14.56
CA LYS A 196 -19.81 -3.91 15.34
C LYS A 196 -19.44 -5.35 15.08
N ILE A 197 -19.50 -6.17 16.11
CA ILE A 197 -19.52 -7.62 15.97
C ILE A 197 -20.96 -8.06 15.73
N VAL A 198 -21.21 -8.69 14.59
CA VAL A 198 -22.52 -9.25 14.25
C VAL A 198 -22.50 -10.75 14.48
N ASP A 199 -23.35 -11.23 15.38
CA ASP A 199 -23.53 -12.64 15.59
C ASP A 199 -24.63 -13.23 14.67
N LYS A 200 -24.37 -14.43 14.18
CA LYS A 200 -25.26 -15.22 13.34
C LYS A 200 -25.24 -16.66 13.78
N THR A 201 -26.18 -17.46 13.29
CA THR A 201 -26.26 -18.89 13.54
C THR A 201 -26.27 -19.64 12.21
N ASP A 202 -25.42 -20.66 12.09
CA ASP A 202 -25.36 -21.52 10.91
C ASP A 202 -26.60 -22.46 10.84
N PRO A 203 -26.88 -23.12 9.70
CA PRO A 203 -28.01 -24.05 9.56
C PRO A 203 -27.97 -25.25 10.53
N ARG A 204 -26.84 -25.51 11.21
CA ARG A 204 -26.66 -26.55 12.20
C ARG A 204 -26.77 -26.05 13.65
N GLY A 205 -27.18 -24.79 13.83
CA GLY A 205 -27.37 -24.16 15.13
C GLY A 205 -26.10 -23.66 15.82
N ARG A 206 -24.94 -23.60 15.13
CA ARG A 206 -23.69 -23.11 15.70
C ARG A 206 -23.56 -21.62 15.47
N LYS A 207 -23.19 -20.85 16.51
CA LYS A 207 -22.93 -19.43 16.40
C LYS A 207 -21.63 -19.14 15.64
N TYR A 208 -21.64 -18.08 14.82
CA TYR A 208 -20.47 -17.49 14.21
C TYR A 208 -20.58 -15.96 14.23
N TYR A 209 -19.46 -15.29 14.06
CA TYR A 209 -19.37 -13.84 14.27
C TYR A 209 -18.66 -13.19 13.10
N TRP A 210 -19.15 -12.02 12.69
CA TRP A 210 -18.48 -11.15 11.75
C TRP A 210 -17.94 -9.92 12.47
N ILE A 211 -16.69 -9.52 12.17
CA ILE A 211 -16.08 -8.27 12.61
C ILE A 211 -16.17 -7.29 11.45
N GLY A 212 -16.65 -6.06 11.68
CA GLY A 212 -16.67 -5.02 10.66
C GLY A 212 -17.80 -5.15 9.65
N SER A 213 -19.05 -5.05 10.09
CA SER A 213 -20.23 -5.14 9.19
C SER A 213 -20.72 -3.80 8.64
N GLU A 214 -20.13 -2.69 9.03
CA GLU A 214 -20.51 -1.33 8.60
C GLU A 214 -19.29 -0.63 7.98
N GLU A 215 -19.53 0.30 7.05
CA GLU A 215 -18.47 1.14 6.49
C GLU A 215 -17.77 1.93 7.61
N PRO A 216 -16.43 2.02 7.59
CA PRO A 216 -15.72 2.77 8.60
C PRO A 216 -16.06 4.26 8.51
N GLU A 217 -16.40 4.86 9.63
CA GLU A 217 -16.56 6.30 9.74
C GLU A 217 -15.24 6.93 10.18
N PHE A 218 -14.83 8.01 9.51
CA PHE A 218 -13.64 8.78 9.83
C PHE A 218 -14.02 10.20 10.20
N ASN A 219 -13.22 10.82 11.06
CA ASN A 219 -13.36 12.23 11.37
C ASN A 219 -12.93 13.09 10.18
N ASP A 220 -13.85 13.90 9.63
CA ASP A 220 -13.59 14.77 8.47
C ASP A 220 -12.83 16.04 8.90
N GLU A 221 -11.59 15.86 9.36
CA GLU A 221 -10.73 16.95 9.80
C GLU A 221 -9.85 17.47 8.66
N PRO A 222 -9.73 18.81 8.48
CA PRO A 222 -8.84 19.38 7.47
C PRO A 222 -7.39 18.89 7.59
N GLY A 223 -6.79 18.57 6.44
CA GLY A 223 -5.42 18.10 6.35
C GLY A 223 -5.24 16.58 6.56
N THR A 224 -6.31 15.82 6.84
CA THR A 224 -6.26 14.36 6.92
C THR A 224 -6.43 13.71 5.56
N ASP A 225 -6.00 12.46 5.45
CA ASP A 225 -6.16 11.58 4.28
C ASP A 225 -7.63 11.41 3.89
N PHE A 226 -8.51 11.13 4.85
CA PHE A 226 -9.94 11.02 4.64
C PHE A 226 -10.56 12.34 4.12
N HIS A 227 -10.21 13.49 4.75
CA HIS A 227 -10.71 14.79 4.34
C HIS A 227 -10.36 15.13 2.89
N ALA A 228 -9.12 14.83 2.46
CA ALA A 228 -8.67 15.05 1.10
C ALA A 228 -9.46 14.16 0.12
N LEU A 229 -9.54 12.86 0.43
CA LEU A 229 -10.18 11.87 -0.42
C LEU A 229 -11.67 12.13 -0.61
N ASN A 230 -12.38 12.52 0.47
CA ASN A 230 -13.80 12.87 0.44
C ASN A 230 -14.12 14.08 -0.46
N ARG A 231 -13.11 14.88 -0.78
CA ARG A 231 -13.18 16.04 -1.71
C ARG A 231 -12.54 15.77 -3.06
N ARG A 232 -12.36 14.49 -3.40
CA ARG A 232 -11.77 14.01 -4.65
C ARG A 232 -10.32 14.45 -4.88
N HIS A 233 -9.59 14.82 -3.82
CA HIS A 233 -8.13 14.99 -3.89
C HIS A 233 -7.44 13.64 -3.77
N VAL A 234 -6.35 13.47 -4.52
CA VAL A 234 -5.40 12.39 -4.23
C VAL A 234 -4.72 12.73 -2.89
N SER A 235 -4.80 11.81 -1.93
CA SER A 235 -4.14 11.94 -0.64
C SER A 235 -2.76 11.28 -0.70
N ILE A 236 -1.71 11.99 -0.30
CA ILE A 236 -0.34 11.47 -0.19
C ILE A 236 0.12 11.68 1.24
N THR A 237 0.12 10.61 2.03
CA THR A 237 0.51 10.64 3.44
C THR A 237 1.92 10.05 3.59
N PRO A 238 2.93 10.84 3.98
CA PRO A 238 4.24 10.29 4.35
C PRO A 238 4.12 9.56 5.69
N LEU A 239 4.60 8.32 5.72
CA LEU A 239 4.60 7.45 6.89
C LEU A 239 6.02 7.04 7.26
N HIS A 240 6.24 6.70 8.54
CA HIS A 240 7.47 6.12 9.05
C HIS A 240 7.16 5.02 10.07
N LEU A 241 8.18 4.22 10.40
CA LEU A 241 8.02 3.02 11.23
C LEU A 241 8.32 3.23 12.71
N ASP A 242 8.90 4.35 13.08
CA ASP A 242 9.19 4.60 14.48
C ASP A 242 7.88 4.94 15.23
N LEU A 243 7.38 3.93 15.96
CA LEU A 243 6.18 4.04 16.79
C LEU A 243 6.48 4.60 18.19
N THR A 244 7.71 5.03 18.47
CA THR A 244 8.11 5.55 19.77
C THR A 244 7.43 6.89 20.06
N ASN A 245 6.67 6.96 21.15
CA ASN A 245 6.15 8.24 21.63
C ASN A 245 7.23 8.98 22.43
N TYR A 246 8.00 9.81 21.75
CA TYR A 246 9.12 10.57 22.35
C TYR A 246 8.68 11.55 23.44
N GLU A 247 7.47 12.09 23.36
CA GLU A 247 6.95 12.97 24.40
C GLU A 247 6.66 12.18 25.70
N SER A 248 6.12 10.97 25.56
CA SER A 248 5.86 10.08 26.69
C SER A 248 7.14 9.62 27.40
N ILE A 249 8.26 9.47 26.68
CA ILE A 249 9.54 9.11 27.31
C ILE A 249 9.92 10.10 28.42
N LYS A 250 9.76 11.39 28.18
CA LYS A 250 10.07 12.45 29.16
C LYS A 250 9.27 12.31 30.45
N ILE A 251 8.00 11.93 30.30
CA ILE A 251 7.06 11.76 31.43
C ILE A 251 7.41 10.47 32.21
N LEU A 252 7.57 9.35 31.48
CA LEU A 252 7.79 8.04 32.06
C LEU A 252 9.19 7.91 32.71
N SER A 253 10.20 8.66 32.24
CA SER A 253 11.52 8.69 32.86
C SER A 253 11.53 9.26 34.29
N GLY A 254 10.46 9.96 34.69
CA GLY A 254 10.28 10.44 36.05
C GLY A 254 9.60 9.44 37.00
N TRP A 255 9.21 8.26 36.52
CA TRP A 255 8.59 7.24 37.35
C TRP A 255 9.65 6.52 38.18
N ASN A 256 9.27 6.19 39.41
CA ASN A 256 10.12 5.39 40.31
C ASN A 256 9.80 3.90 40.07
N LEU A 257 10.46 3.28 39.10
CA LEU A 257 10.30 1.88 38.70
C LEU A 257 11.27 0.97 39.44
#